data_2edca0756aa4cd4aa0016eb590f543c9
#
_entry.id   2edca0756aa4cd4aa0016eb590f543c9
#
_cell.length_a   1.000
_cell.length_b   1.000
_cell.length_c   1.000
_cell.angle_alpha   90.00
_cell.angle_beta   90.00
_cell.angle_gamma   90.00
#
_symmetry.space_group_name_H-M   'P 1'
#
loop_
_entity.id
_entity.type
_entity.pdbx_description
1 polymer ?
#
loop_
_entity_poly.entity_id
_entity_poly.type
_entity_poly.pdbx_seq_one_letter_code
_entity_poly.pdbx_strand_id
1 'polypeptide(L)'
;MAGSAKWIDLTDPDPTAIDAAIPTALHSTVADRLRQPSRHDDEPRPRLEAHGDYVFGVLVLPTIEEDGSVTQHEIDVVATIDRLVTVRRTPPGRAACDLSAVVATAHRDDVAPGMGLYLLVDEIAERFLSVVDRFDDDIDELEDNVGAWPSQDVREHISRIRHQILEIRRVLAPSRDAARAVLDDRVELDGEITLFPREIELHFADAYDKLLRATDGLDLARDLLAGVRDFHQAQVANDQNEVMKRLTVIASVLLLPTFIVGLYVQNLHGSPELSWSHGYWFSWGLIVVTTIAQLVYFRRKQWI
;
A
#
# COMPACT_ATOMS: atom_id res chain seq x y z
N MET A 1 -23.11 -44.92 -0.39
CA MET A 1 -22.99 -43.87 0.64
C MET A 1 -22.24 -42.74 -0.02
N ALA A 2 -22.87 -41.57 -0.21
CA ALA A 2 -22.17 -40.41 -0.73
C ALA A 2 -21.09 -40.03 0.31
N GLY A 3 -19.81 -40.09 -0.05
CA GLY A 3 -18.72 -39.67 0.81
C GLY A 3 -18.98 -38.23 1.25
N SER A 4 -19.01 -37.97 2.55
CA SER A 4 -19.09 -36.60 3.08
C SER A 4 -17.87 -35.85 2.57
N ALA A 5 -18.09 -34.72 1.89
CA ALA A 5 -16.97 -33.89 1.39
C ALA A 5 -16.04 -33.55 2.57
N LYS A 6 -14.74 -33.80 2.39
CA LYS A 6 -13.71 -33.52 3.41
C LYS A 6 -13.53 -32.02 3.63
N TRP A 7 -13.79 -31.19 2.62
CA TRP A 7 -13.78 -29.73 2.71
C TRP A 7 -15.19 -29.18 2.54
N ILE A 8 -15.68 -28.45 3.52
CA ILE A 8 -16.95 -27.73 3.52
C ILE A 8 -16.67 -26.24 3.53
N ASP A 9 -17.06 -25.55 2.45
CA ASP A 9 -16.88 -24.10 2.33
C ASP A 9 -18.23 -23.40 2.48
N LEU A 10 -18.32 -22.51 3.47
CA LEU A 10 -19.53 -21.77 3.82
C LEU A 10 -19.34 -20.27 3.59
N THR A 11 -20.25 -19.65 2.84
CA THR A 11 -20.27 -18.21 2.59
C THR A 11 -21.44 -17.59 3.31
N ASP A 12 -21.19 -16.64 4.21
CA ASP A 12 -22.19 -15.94 5.04
C ASP A 12 -23.20 -16.90 5.70
N PRO A 13 -22.74 -18.00 6.33
CA PRO A 13 -23.64 -19.00 6.86
C PRO A 13 -24.43 -18.48 8.08
N ASP A 14 -25.62 -19.02 8.25
CA ASP A 14 -26.35 -18.90 9.51
C ASP A 14 -25.73 -19.79 10.61
N PRO A 15 -26.03 -19.54 11.89
CA PRO A 15 -25.48 -20.34 12.98
C PRO A 15 -25.81 -21.84 12.89
N THR A 16 -26.95 -22.21 12.29
CA THR A 16 -27.37 -23.61 12.17
C THR A 16 -26.56 -24.36 11.12
N ALA A 17 -26.18 -23.69 10.03
CA ALA A 17 -25.29 -24.23 9.01
C ALA A 17 -23.88 -24.47 9.57
N ILE A 18 -23.38 -23.56 10.42
CA ILE A 18 -22.10 -23.70 11.09
C ILE A 18 -22.10 -24.92 12.02
N ASP A 19 -23.12 -25.01 12.89
CA ASP A 19 -23.26 -26.13 13.85
C ASP A 19 -23.40 -27.49 13.15
N ALA A 20 -24.03 -27.54 11.97
CA ALA A 20 -24.14 -28.76 11.17
C ALA A 20 -22.83 -29.17 10.46
N ALA A 21 -21.99 -28.21 10.10
CA ALA A 21 -20.75 -28.46 9.38
C ALA A 21 -19.62 -28.94 10.30
N ILE A 22 -19.60 -28.51 11.56
CA ILE A 22 -18.50 -28.77 12.49
C ILE A 22 -18.77 -30.05 13.30
N PRO A 23 -17.92 -31.07 13.19
CA PRO A 23 -18.18 -32.39 13.75
C PRO A 23 -17.80 -32.51 15.23
N THR A 24 -17.14 -31.51 15.82
CA THR A 24 -16.58 -31.58 17.17
C THR A 24 -17.09 -30.43 18.06
N ALA A 25 -17.02 -30.62 19.38
CA ALA A 25 -17.37 -29.57 20.31
C ALA A 25 -16.28 -28.51 20.34
N LEU A 26 -16.60 -27.31 19.85
CA LEU A 26 -15.67 -26.17 19.85
C LEU A 26 -15.58 -25.53 21.24
N HIS A 27 -14.42 -24.99 21.55
CA HIS A 27 -14.25 -24.06 22.65
C HIS A 27 -15.22 -22.86 22.50
N SER A 28 -15.81 -22.38 23.58
CA SER A 28 -16.86 -21.35 23.54
C SER A 28 -16.43 -20.09 22.80
N THR A 29 -15.18 -19.64 22.96
CA THR A 29 -14.64 -18.45 22.26
C THR A 29 -14.54 -18.64 20.75
N VAL A 30 -14.22 -19.85 20.29
CA VAL A 30 -14.17 -20.18 18.84
C VAL A 30 -15.58 -20.26 18.28
N ALA A 31 -16.50 -20.93 19.00
CA ALA A 31 -17.90 -21.04 18.60
C ALA A 31 -18.58 -19.66 18.50
N ASP A 32 -18.33 -18.78 19.47
CA ASP A 32 -18.87 -17.41 19.48
C ASP A 32 -18.29 -16.59 18.32
N ARG A 33 -17.00 -16.74 18.02
CA ARG A 33 -16.38 -16.05 16.89
C ARG A 33 -17.00 -16.50 15.56
N LEU A 34 -17.12 -17.79 15.33
CA LEU A 34 -17.70 -18.33 14.09
C LEU A 34 -19.14 -17.87 13.86
N ARG A 35 -19.89 -17.55 14.91
CA ARG A 35 -21.29 -17.08 14.83
C ARG A 35 -21.41 -15.56 14.68
N GLN A 36 -20.31 -14.80 14.92
CA GLN A 36 -20.35 -13.35 14.81
C GLN A 36 -20.31 -12.92 13.34
N PRO A 37 -21.08 -11.91 12.93
CA PRO A 37 -20.93 -11.30 11.61
C PRO A 37 -19.57 -10.62 11.47
N SER A 38 -19.10 -10.43 10.25
CA SER A 38 -17.89 -9.65 9.97
C SER A 38 -17.99 -8.28 10.66
N ARG A 39 -17.06 -7.97 11.55
CA ARG A 39 -16.98 -6.68 12.22
C ARG A 39 -16.06 -5.77 11.43
N HIS A 40 -16.58 -4.63 11.00
CA HIS A 40 -15.84 -3.62 10.25
C HIS A 40 -14.69 -2.98 11.05
N ASP A 41 -14.73 -3.05 12.40
CA ASP A 41 -13.78 -2.42 13.31
C ASP A 41 -12.70 -3.37 13.87
N ASP A 42 -12.85 -4.68 13.72
CA ASP A 42 -11.85 -5.66 14.16
C ASP A 42 -10.95 -6.00 12.96
N GLU A 43 -9.75 -5.46 12.92
CA GLU A 43 -8.73 -5.89 11.96
C GLU A 43 -8.46 -7.40 12.17
N PRO A 44 -8.74 -8.26 11.17
CA PRO A 44 -8.51 -9.69 11.32
C PRO A 44 -7.01 -9.93 11.53
N ARG A 45 -6.68 -10.70 12.56
CA ARG A 45 -5.29 -11.11 12.82
C ARG A 45 -5.12 -12.56 12.40
N PRO A 46 -4.51 -12.81 11.25
CA PRO A 46 -4.22 -14.17 10.79
C PRO A 46 -3.47 -14.98 11.83
N ARG A 47 -3.95 -16.22 12.08
CA ARG A 47 -3.34 -17.16 12.99
C ARG A 47 -3.84 -18.57 12.76
N LEU A 48 -3.07 -19.54 13.20
CA LEU A 48 -3.46 -20.95 13.32
C LEU A 48 -3.15 -21.41 14.74
N GLU A 49 -4.12 -22.01 15.42
CA GLU A 49 -4.02 -22.44 16.82
C GLU A 49 -4.59 -23.85 16.98
N ALA A 50 -3.84 -24.73 17.65
CA ALA A 50 -4.34 -26.06 18.00
C ALA A 50 -5.18 -26.03 19.30
N HIS A 51 -6.30 -26.74 19.28
CA HIS A 51 -7.23 -26.86 20.39
C HIS A 51 -7.58 -28.34 20.67
N GLY A 52 -6.56 -29.16 20.92
CA GLY A 52 -6.76 -30.59 21.16
C GLY A 52 -7.06 -31.35 19.88
N ASP A 53 -8.33 -31.60 19.61
CA ASP A 53 -8.82 -32.42 18.45
C ASP A 53 -9.05 -31.59 17.17
N TYR A 54 -8.86 -30.28 17.19
CA TYR A 54 -9.00 -29.44 16.00
C TYR A 54 -8.00 -28.29 15.97
N VAL A 55 -7.72 -27.81 14.77
CA VAL A 55 -7.02 -26.55 14.53
C VAL A 55 -8.04 -25.48 14.19
N PHE A 56 -8.01 -24.36 14.90
CA PHE A 56 -8.76 -23.17 14.54
C PHE A 56 -7.81 -22.16 13.87
N GLY A 57 -8.28 -21.52 12.80
CA GLY A 57 -7.53 -20.48 12.11
C GLY A 57 -8.38 -19.31 11.72
N VAL A 58 -7.75 -18.16 11.67
CA VAL A 58 -8.23 -16.94 11.01
C VAL A 58 -7.24 -16.63 9.93
N LEU A 59 -7.68 -16.60 8.69
CA LEU A 59 -6.87 -16.30 7.53
C LEU A 59 -7.45 -15.07 6.82
N VAL A 60 -6.64 -14.38 6.03
CA VAL A 60 -7.07 -13.21 5.26
C VAL A 60 -6.63 -13.39 3.82
N LEU A 61 -7.60 -13.34 2.91
CA LEU A 61 -7.37 -13.36 1.48
C LEU A 61 -7.52 -11.95 0.91
N PRO A 62 -6.44 -11.34 0.39
CA PRO A 62 -6.52 -10.05 -0.26
C PRO A 62 -7.06 -10.22 -1.70
N THR A 63 -7.90 -9.30 -2.14
CA THR A 63 -8.45 -9.26 -3.51
C THR A 63 -8.29 -7.86 -4.08
N ILE A 64 -7.80 -7.79 -5.32
CA ILE A 64 -7.72 -6.53 -6.07
C ILE A 64 -9.07 -6.28 -6.73
N GLU A 65 -9.69 -5.15 -6.42
CA GLU A 65 -10.97 -4.73 -7.00
C GLU A 65 -10.76 -4.03 -8.36
N GLU A 66 -11.85 -3.86 -9.12
CA GLU A 66 -11.82 -3.18 -10.43
C GLU A 66 -11.33 -1.72 -10.34
N ASP A 67 -11.55 -1.06 -9.19
CA ASP A 67 -11.09 0.31 -8.93
C ASP A 67 -9.62 0.40 -8.47
N GLY A 68 -8.91 -0.74 -8.43
CA GLY A 68 -7.53 -0.85 -7.96
C GLY A 68 -7.39 -0.83 -6.44
N SER A 69 -8.48 -0.76 -5.68
CA SER A 69 -8.43 -0.92 -4.22
C SER A 69 -8.22 -2.38 -3.83
N VAL A 70 -7.61 -2.61 -2.66
CA VAL A 70 -7.42 -3.97 -2.13
C VAL A 70 -8.44 -4.21 -1.01
N THR A 71 -9.25 -5.26 -1.16
CA THR A 71 -10.21 -5.72 -0.16
C THR A 71 -9.65 -6.93 0.58
N GLN A 72 -9.81 -6.98 1.90
CA GLN A 72 -9.38 -8.08 2.74
C GLN A 72 -10.59 -8.93 3.12
N HIS A 73 -10.55 -10.22 2.77
CA HIS A 73 -11.61 -11.17 3.10
C HIS A 73 -11.17 -12.07 4.24
N GLU A 74 -11.90 -12.03 5.35
CA GLU A 74 -11.66 -12.91 6.48
C GLU A 74 -12.23 -14.31 6.20
N ILE A 75 -11.41 -15.32 6.48
CA ILE A 75 -11.75 -16.74 6.36
C ILE A 75 -11.44 -17.40 7.70
N ASP A 76 -12.46 -17.76 8.45
CA ASP A 76 -12.29 -18.61 9.62
C ASP A 76 -12.21 -20.07 9.18
N VAL A 77 -11.29 -20.82 9.79
CA VAL A 77 -10.99 -22.21 9.42
C VAL A 77 -11.10 -23.09 10.67
N VAL A 78 -11.77 -24.24 10.54
CA VAL A 78 -11.72 -25.33 11.50
C VAL A 78 -11.27 -26.59 10.78
N ALA A 79 -10.12 -27.11 11.15
CA ALA A 79 -9.56 -28.33 10.57
C ALA A 79 -9.47 -29.43 11.63
N THR A 80 -10.04 -30.59 11.35
CA THR A 80 -9.91 -31.84 12.11
C THR A 80 -9.22 -32.88 11.22
N ILE A 81 -8.91 -34.04 11.78
CA ILE A 81 -8.33 -35.12 10.99
C ILE A 81 -9.20 -35.58 9.81
N ASP A 82 -10.52 -35.44 9.94
CA ASP A 82 -11.49 -35.93 8.97
C ASP A 82 -12.09 -34.83 8.09
N ARG A 83 -12.03 -33.59 8.51
CA ARG A 83 -12.80 -32.50 7.85
C ARG A 83 -12.10 -31.15 7.98
N LEU A 84 -12.17 -30.39 6.87
CA LEU A 84 -11.86 -28.95 6.82
C LEU A 84 -13.15 -28.18 6.62
N VAL A 85 -13.39 -27.18 7.44
CA VAL A 85 -14.53 -26.24 7.33
C VAL A 85 -13.97 -24.84 7.20
N THR A 86 -14.36 -24.13 6.14
CA THR A 86 -14.07 -22.71 5.95
C THR A 86 -15.34 -21.89 6.07
N VAL A 87 -15.28 -20.78 6.80
CA VAL A 87 -16.37 -19.82 6.95
C VAL A 87 -15.89 -18.48 6.43
N ARG A 88 -16.43 -18.09 5.29
CA ARG A 88 -16.12 -16.81 4.64
C ARG A 88 -17.21 -15.80 4.97
N ARG A 89 -16.78 -14.56 5.24
CA ARG A 89 -17.70 -13.44 5.44
C ARG A 89 -17.46 -12.38 4.39
N THR A 90 -18.56 -11.95 3.77
CA THR A 90 -18.55 -10.90 2.76
C THR A 90 -18.44 -9.54 3.44
N PRO A 91 -17.40 -8.73 3.15
CA PRO A 91 -17.33 -7.38 3.66
C PRO A 91 -18.50 -6.51 3.15
N PRO A 92 -19.02 -5.58 3.97
CA PRO A 92 -20.16 -4.75 3.57
C PRO A 92 -19.90 -3.98 2.27
N GLY A 93 -20.82 -4.13 1.30
CA GLY A 93 -20.73 -3.44 0.01
C GLY A 93 -19.70 -4.01 -0.97
N ARG A 94 -19.12 -5.18 -0.69
CA ARG A 94 -18.18 -5.91 -1.56
C ARG A 94 -18.77 -7.24 -2.01
N ALA A 95 -18.15 -7.85 -3.02
CA ALA A 95 -18.46 -9.23 -3.42
C ALA A 95 -17.78 -10.22 -2.48
N ALA A 96 -18.31 -11.43 -2.35
CA ALA A 96 -17.61 -12.51 -1.65
C ALA A 96 -16.36 -12.92 -2.44
N CYS A 97 -15.27 -13.28 -1.73
CA CYS A 97 -14.09 -13.82 -2.40
C CYS A 97 -14.40 -15.18 -3.04
N ASP A 98 -13.77 -15.45 -4.17
CA ASP A 98 -13.96 -16.71 -4.89
C ASP A 98 -12.87 -17.72 -4.53
N LEU A 99 -13.29 -18.85 -3.91
CA LEU A 99 -12.46 -20.02 -3.61
C LEU A 99 -12.89 -21.25 -4.41
N SER A 100 -13.83 -21.10 -5.33
CA SER A 100 -14.45 -22.24 -6.04
C SER A 100 -13.42 -23.12 -6.76
N ALA A 101 -12.38 -22.54 -7.36
CA ALA A 101 -11.33 -23.27 -8.05
C ALA A 101 -10.48 -24.14 -7.10
N VAL A 102 -10.10 -23.60 -5.94
CA VAL A 102 -9.31 -24.30 -4.93
C VAL A 102 -10.12 -25.43 -4.30
N VAL A 103 -11.37 -25.13 -3.90
CA VAL A 103 -12.29 -26.11 -3.32
C VAL A 103 -12.62 -27.22 -4.33
N ALA A 104 -12.86 -26.89 -5.60
CA ALA A 104 -13.11 -27.88 -6.64
C ALA A 104 -11.89 -28.80 -6.88
N THR A 105 -10.68 -28.26 -6.82
CA THR A 105 -9.44 -29.05 -6.91
C THR A 105 -9.33 -30.00 -5.74
N ALA A 106 -9.52 -29.53 -4.52
CA ALA A 106 -9.50 -30.35 -3.31
C ALA A 106 -10.52 -31.49 -3.34
N HIS A 107 -11.74 -31.22 -3.83
CA HIS A 107 -12.78 -32.25 -3.97
C HIS A 107 -12.47 -33.27 -5.06
N ARG A 108 -11.96 -32.82 -6.22
CA ARG A 108 -11.62 -33.73 -7.32
C ARG A 108 -10.52 -34.72 -6.94
N ASP A 109 -9.54 -34.25 -6.19
CA ASP A 109 -8.37 -35.03 -5.81
C ASP A 109 -8.54 -35.72 -4.44
N ASP A 110 -9.74 -35.58 -3.82
CA ASP A 110 -10.12 -36.15 -2.50
C ASP A 110 -9.04 -35.96 -1.42
N VAL A 111 -8.49 -34.74 -1.36
CA VAL A 111 -7.34 -34.42 -0.48
C VAL A 111 -7.68 -34.52 0.99
N ALA A 112 -6.68 -34.84 1.82
CA ALA A 112 -6.81 -34.82 3.27
C ALA A 112 -7.04 -33.38 3.78
N PRO A 113 -7.70 -33.18 4.94
CA PRO A 113 -7.98 -31.84 5.48
C PRO A 113 -6.75 -30.95 5.67
N GLY A 114 -5.61 -31.50 6.10
CA GLY A 114 -4.35 -30.77 6.21
C GLY A 114 -3.83 -30.27 4.85
N MET A 115 -3.96 -31.09 3.80
CA MET A 115 -3.64 -30.69 2.42
C MET A 115 -4.63 -29.63 1.91
N GLY A 116 -5.91 -29.74 2.25
CA GLY A 116 -6.90 -28.71 1.92
C GLY A 116 -6.56 -27.36 2.57
N LEU A 117 -6.12 -27.37 3.82
CA LEU A 117 -5.67 -26.15 4.50
C LEU A 117 -4.41 -25.55 3.84
N TYR A 118 -3.44 -26.42 3.44
CA TYR A 118 -2.30 -25.96 2.66
C TYR A 118 -2.74 -25.28 1.36
N LEU A 119 -3.63 -25.89 0.56
CA LEU A 119 -4.11 -25.31 -0.70
C LEU A 119 -4.75 -23.92 -0.49
N LEU A 120 -5.47 -23.73 0.61
CA LEU A 120 -6.02 -22.43 0.98
C LEU A 120 -4.93 -21.41 1.32
N VAL A 121 -3.93 -21.81 2.11
CA VAL A 121 -2.81 -20.92 2.49
C VAL A 121 -1.94 -20.59 1.28
N ASP A 122 -1.77 -21.53 0.37
CA ASP A 122 -1.02 -21.33 -0.89
C ASP A 122 -1.74 -20.33 -1.81
N GLU A 123 -3.06 -20.45 -1.98
CA GLU A 123 -3.86 -19.47 -2.72
C GLU A 123 -3.76 -18.07 -2.10
N ILE A 124 -3.83 -17.98 -0.76
CA ILE A 124 -3.65 -16.71 -0.06
C ILE A 124 -2.26 -16.12 -0.33
N ALA A 125 -1.22 -16.95 -0.32
CA ALA A 125 0.15 -16.50 -0.61
C ALA A 125 0.30 -15.96 -2.04
N GLU A 126 -0.31 -16.65 -3.04
CA GLU A 126 -0.34 -16.15 -4.44
C GLU A 126 -1.09 -14.83 -4.57
N ARG A 127 -2.20 -14.65 -3.82
CA ARG A 127 -2.93 -13.38 -3.81
C ARG A 127 -2.11 -12.25 -3.22
N PHE A 128 -1.33 -12.50 -2.16
CA PHE A 128 -0.41 -11.49 -1.63
C PHE A 128 0.68 -11.11 -2.62
N LEU A 129 1.26 -12.07 -3.35
CA LEU A 129 2.23 -11.78 -4.42
C LEU A 129 1.60 -10.91 -5.51
N SER A 130 0.39 -11.26 -5.97
CA SER A 130 -0.33 -10.46 -6.97
C SER A 130 -0.62 -9.02 -6.51
N VAL A 131 -0.87 -8.81 -5.20
CA VAL A 131 -1.05 -7.47 -4.64
C VAL A 131 0.26 -6.69 -4.61
N VAL A 132 1.38 -7.35 -4.33
CA VAL A 132 2.72 -6.72 -4.38
C VAL A 132 3.06 -6.31 -5.81
N ASP A 133 2.88 -7.21 -6.79
CA ASP A 133 3.11 -6.91 -8.20
C ASP A 133 2.26 -5.68 -8.65
N ARG A 134 1.01 -5.59 -8.16
CA ARG A 134 0.16 -4.44 -8.43
C ARG A 134 0.70 -3.14 -7.83
N PHE A 135 1.29 -3.17 -6.64
CA PHE A 135 1.93 -1.98 -6.06
C PHE A 135 3.15 -1.54 -6.85
N ASP A 136 3.93 -2.49 -7.36
CA ASP A 136 5.07 -2.17 -8.22
C ASP A 136 4.60 -1.46 -9.50
N ASP A 137 3.55 -1.98 -10.17
CA ASP A 137 2.94 -1.33 -11.35
C ASP A 137 2.43 0.09 -11.03
N ASP A 138 1.73 0.29 -9.90
CA ASP A 138 1.20 1.60 -9.48
C ASP A 138 2.32 2.60 -9.15
N ILE A 139 3.45 2.13 -8.61
CA ILE A 139 4.62 2.96 -8.30
C ILE A 139 5.35 3.34 -9.59
N ASP A 140 5.52 2.42 -10.53
CA ASP A 140 6.14 2.67 -11.83
C ASP A 140 5.32 3.70 -12.63
N GLU A 141 3.98 3.56 -12.67
CA GLU A 141 3.09 4.55 -13.29
C GLU A 141 3.25 5.94 -12.64
N LEU A 142 3.35 5.98 -11.32
CA LEU A 142 3.55 7.22 -10.58
C LEU A 142 4.91 7.84 -10.86
N GLU A 143 5.99 7.05 -10.95
CA GLU A 143 7.34 7.50 -11.27
C GLU A 143 7.41 8.12 -12.67
N ASP A 144 6.83 7.45 -13.66
CA ASP A 144 6.78 7.92 -15.04
C ASP A 144 6.02 9.24 -15.18
N ASN A 145 5.02 9.48 -14.37
CA ASN A 145 4.12 10.63 -14.49
C ASN A 145 4.36 11.73 -13.44
N VAL A 146 5.28 11.56 -12.50
CA VAL A 146 5.52 12.51 -11.40
C VAL A 146 5.85 13.93 -11.89
N GLY A 147 6.45 14.07 -13.07
CA GLY A 147 6.77 15.35 -13.69
C GLY A 147 5.65 15.95 -14.55
N ALA A 148 4.67 15.14 -14.95
CA ALA A 148 3.59 15.54 -15.86
C ALA A 148 2.27 15.83 -15.13
N TRP A 149 2.01 15.14 -14.03
CA TRP A 149 0.78 15.29 -13.25
C TRP A 149 0.82 16.53 -12.36
N PRO A 150 -0.37 17.10 -12.06
CA PRO A 150 -0.47 18.15 -11.04
C PRO A 150 0.08 17.66 -9.70
N SER A 151 0.82 18.51 -8.99
CA SER A 151 1.44 18.15 -7.70
C SER A 151 0.43 17.66 -6.64
N GLN A 152 -0.84 18.03 -6.74
CA GLN A 152 -1.89 17.54 -5.85
C GLN A 152 -2.20 16.08 -6.15
N ASP A 153 -2.36 15.71 -7.42
CA ASP A 153 -2.70 14.36 -7.85
C ASP A 153 -1.57 13.39 -7.47
N VAL A 154 -0.30 13.79 -7.68
CA VAL A 154 0.88 13.02 -7.26
C VAL A 154 0.83 12.72 -5.76
N ARG A 155 0.54 13.74 -4.92
CA ARG A 155 0.44 13.54 -3.47
C ARG A 155 -0.71 12.61 -3.06
N GLU A 156 -1.84 12.70 -3.74
CA GLU A 156 -2.99 11.82 -3.49
C GLU A 156 -2.67 10.37 -3.84
N HIS A 157 -1.99 10.12 -4.97
CA HIS A 157 -1.54 8.79 -5.37
C HIS A 157 -0.53 8.20 -4.38
N ILE A 158 0.50 8.97 -4.00
CA ILE A 158 1.48 8.55 -2.98
C ILE A 158 0.77 8.18 -1.66
N SER A 159 -0.18 9.01 -1.22
CA SER A 159 -0.92 8.77 0.03
C SER A 159 -1.77 7.51 -0.04
N ARG A 160 -2.45 7.28 -1.17
CA ARG A 160 -3.29 6.10 -1.41
C ARG A 160 -2.47 4.81 -1.38
N ILE A 161 -1.40 4.72 -2.19
CA ILE A 161 -0.54 3.54 -2.26
C ILE A 161 0.09 3.26 -0.89
N ARG A 162 0.61 4.28 -0.22
CA ARG A 162 1.17 4.14 1.13
C ARG A 162 0.16 3.56 2.12
N HIS A 163 -1.10 3.99 2.06
CA HIS A 163 -2.14 3.50 2.97
C HIS A 163 -2.42 2.01 2.73
N GLN A 164 -2.57 1.62 1.47
CA GLN A 164 -2.78 0.23 1.07
C GLN A 164 -1.58 -0.66 1.46
N ILE A 165 -0.34 -0.22 1.24
CA ILE A 165 0.86 -0.95 1.69
C ILE A 165 0.82 -1.21 3.20
N LEU A 166 0.45 -0.20 4.01
CA LEU A 166 0.36 -0.34 5.46
C LEU A 166 -0.75 -1.29 5.89
N GLU A 167 -1.90 -1.28 5.23
CA GLU A 167 -3.01 -2.19 5.49
C GLU A 167 -2.64 -3.64 5.18
N ILE A 168 -2.03 -3.89 4.02
CA ILE A 168 -1.59 -5.23 3.63
C ILE A 168 -0.50 -5.75 4.56
N ARG A 169 0.44 -4.91 4.97
CA ARG A 169 1.50 -5.32 5.91
C ARG A 169 0.96 -5.84 7.24
N ARG A 170 -0.15 -5.26 7.74
CA ARG A 170 -0.76 -5.67 9.02
C ARG A 170 -1.30 -7.10 9.00
N VAL A 171 -1.67 -7.61 7.84
CA VAL A 171 -2.20 -8.97 7.69
C VAL A 171 -1.20 -9.94 7.09
N LEU A 172 -0.29 -9.49 6.22
CA LEU A 172 0.72 -10.33 5.59
C LEU A 172 1.72 -10.92 6.62
N ALA A 173 2.25 -10.11 7.52
CA ALA A 173 3.20 -10.58 8.52
C ALA A 173 2.58 -11.65 9.46
N PRO A 174 1.38 -11.48 10.03
CA PRO A 174 0.71 -12.53 10.78
C PRO A 174 0.34 -13.76 9.94
N SER A 175 0.00 -13.61 8.64
CA SER A 175 -0.27 -14.73 7.74
C SER A 175 0.98 -15.62 7.56
N ARG A 176 2.14 -14.98 7.36
CA ARG A 176 3.43 -15.68 7.31
C ARG A 176 3.74 -16.41 8.62
N ASP A 177 3.49 -15.76 9.77
CA ASP A 177 3.71 -16.36 11.08
C ASP A 177 2.76 -17.52 11.35
N ALA A 178 1.52 -17.48 10.82
CA ALA A 178 0.57 -18.58 10.86
C ALA A 178 1.05 -19.80 10.06
N ALA A 179 1.56 -19.59 8.83
CA ALA A 179 2.15 -20.67 8.04
C ALA A 179 3.39 -21.28 8.74
N ARG A 180 4.23 -20.43 9.33
CA ARG A 180 5.41 -20.87 10.10
C ARG A 180 5.03 -21.68 11.33
N ALA A 181 3.90 -21.42 11.97
CA ALA A 181 3.48 -22.17 13.13
C ALA A 181 3.26 -23.67 12.85
N VAL A 182 2.90 -24.03 11.60
CA VAL A 182 2.82 -25.42 11.15
C VAL A 182 4.23 -26.01 11.04
N LEU A 183 5.19 -25.28 10.47
CA LEU A 183 6.58 -25.74 10.29
C LEU A 183 7.35 -25.89 11.60
N ASP A 184 6.95 -25.13 12.62
CA ASP A 184 7.57 -25.13 13.95
C ASP A 184 6.86 -26.14 14.90
N ASP A 185 6.01 -27.05 14.40
CA ASP A 185 5.23 -28.05 15.16
C ASP A 185 4.35 -27.43 16.28
N ARG A 186 3.97 -26.16 16.13
CA ARG A 186 3.13 -25.45 17.13
C ARG A 186 1.64 -25.66 16.94
N VAL A 187 1.25 -26.30 15.85
CA VAL A 187 -0.15 -26.52 15.45
C VAL A 187 -0.38 -28.02 15.24
N GLU A 188 -0.17 -28.80 16.34
CA GLU A 188 -0.41 -30.23 16.35
C GLU A 188 -1.70 -30.59 17.08
N LEU A 189 -2.38 -31.65 16.63
CA LEU A 189 -3.54 -32.22 17.29
C LEU A 189 -3.10 -33.19 18.39
N ASP A 190 -3.94 -33.33 19.43
CA ASP A 190 -3.74 -34.36 20.43
C ASP A 190 -4.05 -35.74 19.82
N GLY A 191 -3.07 -36.65 19.79
CA GLY A 191 -3.28 -38.01 19.31
C GLY A 191 -2.10 -38.59 18.54
N GLU A 192 -2.27 -39.82 18.02
CA GLU A 192 -1.24 -40.52 17.23
C GLU A 192 -1.24 -40.11 15.74
N ILE A 193 -2.31 -39.44 15.27
CA ILE A 193 -2.48 -39.08 13.87
C ILE A 193 -2.28 -37.56 13.74
N THR A 194 -1.25 -37.16 13.00
CA THR A 194 -0.98 -35.75 12.73
C THR A 194 -1.82 -35.21 11.56
N LEU A 195 -2.32 -33.98 11.69
CA LEU A 195 -2.98 -33.26 10.60
C LEU A 195 -2.00 -32.85 9.50
N PHE A 196 -0.75 -32.60 9.85
CA PHE A 196 0.33 -32.16 8.98
C PHE A 196 1.48 -33.19 8.95
N PRO A 197 1.32 -34.32 8.22
CA PRO A 197 2.45 -35.22 7.98
C PRO A 197 3.58 -34.50 7.22
N ARG A 198 4.79 -35.00 7.32
CA ARG A 198 6.02 -34.41 6.75
C ARG A 198 5.87 -33.95 5.30
N GLU A 199 5.09 -34.66 4.50
CA GLU A 199 4.82 -34.31 3.11
C GLU A 199 4.04 -32.97 3.02
N ILE A 200 3.04 -32.76 3.89
CA ILE A 200 2.26 -31.52 3.95
C ILE A 200 3.09 -30.36 4.51
N GLU A 201 3.93 -30.61 5.51
CA GLU A 201 4.87 -29.59 6.02
C GLU A 201 5.77 -29.04 4.92
N LEU A 202 6.30 -29.91 4.02
CA LEU A 202 7.10 -29.46 2.88
C LEU A 202 6.33 -28.50 1.97
N HIS A 203 5.04 -28.76 1.75
CA HIS A 203 4.19 -27.84 1.01
C HIS A 203 3.96 -26.51 1.76
N PHE A 204 3.77 -26.56 3.09
CA PHE A 204 3.69 -25.33 3.89
C PHE A 204 4.99 -24.51 3.85
N ALA A 205 6.16 -25.16 3.70
CA ALA A 205 7.41 -24.45 3.49
C ALA A 205 7.39 -23.61 2.20
N ASP A 206 6.85 -24.15 1.10
CA ASP A 206 6.70 -23.41 -0.15
C ASP A 206 5.75 -22.21 0.00
N ALA A 207 4.60 -22.41 0.68
CA ALA A 207 3.67 -21.31 0.95
C ALA A 207 4.29 -20.22 1.87
N TYR A 208 5.06 -20.64 2.88
CA TYR A 208 5.83 -19.74 3.74
C TYR A 208 6.84 -18.91 2.93
N ASP A 209 7.57 -19.54 2.01
CA ASP A 209 8.55 -18.86 1.15
C ASP A 209 7.87 -17.84 0.20
N LYS A 210 6.66 -18.14 -0.29
CA LYS A 210 5.85 -17.17 -1.05
C LYS A 210 5.47 -15.96 -0.19
N LEU A 211 4.97 -16.18 1.04
CA LEU A 211 4.63 -15.12 1.97
C LEU A 211 5.85 -14.28 2.40
N LEU A 212 7.02 -14.92 2.52
CA LEU A 212 8.27 -14.22 2.79
C LEU A 212 8.65 -13.32 1.61
N ARG A 213 8.59 -13.83 0.37
CA ARG A 213 8.83 -13.03 -0.84
C ARG A 213 7.85 -11.86 -0.97
N ALA A 214 6.56 -12.09 -0.67
CA ALA A 214 5.58 -11.01 -0.64
C ALA A 214 5.91 -9.94 0.42
N THR A 215 6.44 -10.36 1.59
CA THR A 215 6.87 -9.43 2.63
C THR A 215 8.04 -8.57 2.18
N ASP A 216 9.05 -9.20 1.57
CA ASP A 216 10.24 -8.51 1.05
C ASP A 216 9.86 -7.55 -0.10
N GLY A 217 8.98 -7.98 -1.02
CA GLY A 217 8.46 -7.14 -2.09
C GLY A 217 7.69 -5.94 -1.56
N LEU A 218 6.85 -6.13 -0.54
CA LEU A 218 6.10 -5.02 0.08
C LEU A 218 7.03 -3.99 0.75
N ASP A 219 8.11 -4.44 1.38
CA ASP A 219 9.11 -3.54 1.97
C ASP A 219 9.87 -2.79 0.86
N LEU A 220 10.19 -3.45 -0.28
CA LEU A 220 10.77 -2.80 -1.45
C LEU A 220 9.82 -1.75 -2.05
N ALA A 221 8.54 -2.09 -2.29
CA ALA A 221 7.54 -1.17 -2.79
C ALA A 221 7.42 0.10 -1.91
N ARG A 222 7.45 -0.06 -0.58
CA ARG A 222 7.48 1.06 0.36
C ARG A 222 8.69 1.97 0.17
N ASP A 223 9.87 1.38 -0.03
CA ASP A 223 11.12 2.14 -0.17
C ASP A 223 11.19 2.85 -1.53
N LEU A 224 10.69 2.21 -2.61
CA LEU A 224 10.54 2.84 -3.93
C LEU A 224 9.57 4.04 -3.86
N LEU A 225 8.41 3.87 -3.24
CA LEU A 225 7.43 4.95 -3.04
C LEU A 225 8.02 6.13 -2.25
N ALA A 226 8.90 5.86 -1.27
CA ALA A 226 9.61 6.90 -0.55
C ALA A 226 10.57 7.67 -1.48
N GLY A 227 11.25 6.97 -2.40
CA GLY A 227 12.10 7.58 -3.44
C GLY A 227 11.32 8.52 -4.35
N VAL A 228 10.17 8.07 -4.87
CA VAL A 228 9.29 8.90 -5.72
C VAL A 228 8.81 10.16 -4.98
N ARG A 229 8.40 9.99 -3.71
CA ARG A 229 8.01 11.14 -2.87
C ARG A 229 9.14 12.16 -2.71
N ASP A 230 10.37 11.70 -2.44
CA ASP A 230 11.51 12.58 -2.22
C ASP A 230 11.91 13.30 -3.54
N PHE A 231 11.83 12.59 -4.67
CA PHE A 231 12.01 13.18 -6.00
C PHE A 231 10.96 14.27 -6.28
N HIS A 232 9.68 14.00 -6.05
CA HIS A 232 8.61 14.99 -6.20
C HIS A 232 8.83 16.22 -5.33
N GLN A 233 9.25 16.05 -4.06
CA GLN A 233 9.56 17.17 -3.17
C GLN A 233 10.73 18.02 -3.70
N ALA A 234 11.79 17.37 -4.21
CA ALA A 234 12.92 18.06 -4.81
C ALA A 234 12.50 18.85 -6.07
N GLN A 235 11.63 18.29 -6.90
CA GLN A 235 11.09 18.97 -8.08
C GLN A 235 10.28 20.21 -7.70
N VAL A 236 9.35 20.09 -6.73
CA VAL A 236 8.58 21.23 -6.22
C VAL A 236 9.50 22.34 -5.68
N ALA A 237 10.56 21.98 -4.95
CA ALA A 237 11.54 22.94 -4.44
C ALA A 237 12.32 23.63 -5.56
N ASN A 238 12.67 22.90 -6.62
CA ASN A 238 13.32 23.47 -7.80
C ASN A 238 12.41 24.45 -8.53
N ASP A 239 11.13 24.12 -8.73
CA ASP A 239 10.16 25.00 -9.37
C ASP A 239 9.95 26.28 -8.55
N GLN A 240 9.86 26.17 -7.22
CA GLN A 240 9.80 27.33 -6.33
C GLN A 240 11.04 28.22 -6.45
N ASN A 241 12.24 27.62 -6.51
CA ASN A 241 13.49 28.36 -6.72
C ASN A 241 13.50 29.10 -8.06
N GLU A 242 12.98 28.49 -9.13
CA GLU A 242 12.88 29.14 -10.44
C GLU A 242 11.93 30.33 -10.39
N VAL A 243 10.75 30.20 -9.78
CA VAL A 243 9.82 31.31 -9.57
C VAL A 243 10.46 32.42 -8.75
N MET A 244 11.19 32.09 -7.67
CA MET A 244 11.90 33.08 -6.85
C MET A 244 12.99 33.81 -7.63
N LYS A 245 13.76 33.12 -8.48
CA LYS A 245 14.75 33.74 -9.38
C LYS A 245 14.07 34.74 -10.31
N ARG A 246 12.99 34.34 -10.99
CA ARG A 246 12.24 35.20 -11.90
C ARG A 246 11.69 36.44 -11.16
N LEU A 247 11.11 36.25 -9.98
CA LEU A 247 10.59 37.36 -9.17
C LEU A 247 11.71 38.33 -8.76
N THR A 248 12.86 37.80 -8.34
CA THR A 248 14.03 38.61 -7.96
C THR A 248 14.55 39.44 -9.14
N VAL A 249 14.59 38.87 -10.34
CA VAL A 249 14.99 39.59 -11.55
C VAL A 249 14.02 40.75 -11.83
N ILE A 250 12.71 40.49 -11.86
CA ILE A 250 11.69 41.50 -12.12
C ILE A 250 11.78 42.64 -11.08
N ALA A 251 11.86 42.26 -9.79
CA ALA A 251 11.98 43.25 -8.71
C ALA A 251 13.24 44.10 -8.84
N SER A 252 14.40 43.50 -9.12
CA SER A 252 15.67 44.20 -9.25
C SER A 252 15.69 45.16 -10.43
N VAL A 253 15.14 44.72 -11.59
CA VAL A 253 15.05 45.54 -12.82
C VAL A 253 14.14 46.74 -12.64
N LEU A 254 13.11 46.64 -11.81
CA LEU A 254 12.19 47.76 -11.50
C LEU A 254 12.72 48.67 -10.37
N LEU A 255 13.36 48.08 -9.35
CA LEU A 255 13.77 48.82 -8.15
C LEU A 255 14.89 49.81 -8.44
N LEU A 256 15.89 49.46 -9.23
CA LEU A 256 17.04 50.30 -9.46
C LEU A 256 16.71 51.58 -10.27
N PRO A 257 15.96 51.54 -11.39
CA PRO A 257 15.43 52.72 -12.04
C PRO A 257 14.59 53.57 -11.11
N THR A 258 13.69 52.95 -10.34
CA THR A 258 12.81 53.65 -9.38
C THR A 258 13.62 54.40 -8.33
N PHE A 259 14.70 53.79 -7.81
CA PHE A 259 15.61 54.40 -6.88
C PHE A 259 16.33 55.61 -7.50
N ILE A 260 16.83 55.47 -8.75
CA ILE A 260 17.48 56.59 -9.47
C ILE A 260 16.51 57.74 -9.63
N VAL A 261 15.30 57.49 -10.13
CA VAL A 261 14.26 58.51 -10.30
C VAL A 261 13.91 59.17 -8.94
N GLY A 262 13.80 58.34 -7.85
CA GLY A 262 13.53 58.82 -6.51
C GLY A 262 14.61 59.80 -5.99
N LEU A 263 15.89 59.56 -6.28
CA LEU A 263 16.96 60.50 -5.92
C LEU A 263 16.81 61.84 -6.61
N TYR A 264 16.46 61.85 -7.91
CA TYR A 264 16.25 63.09 -8.63
C TYR A 264 15.00 63.85 -8.22
N VAL A 265 13.97 63.15 -7.74
CA VAL A 265 12.71 63.78 -7.24
C VAL A 265 12.93 64.46 -5.88
N GLN A 266 13.92 64.09 -5.08
CA GLN A 266 14.19 64.73 -3.79
C GLN A 266 14.58 66.22 -3.92
N ASN A 267 14.97 66.68 -5.10
CA ASN A 267 15.19 68.08 -5.44
C ASN A 267 16.02 68.83 -4.35
N LEU A 268 17.09 68.18 -3.91
CA LEU A 268 18.01 68.74 -2.89
C LEU A 268 18.71 69.99 -3.40
N HIS A 269 18.57 71.11 -2.67
CA HIS A 269 19.24 72.35 -2.99
C HIS A 269 20.76 72.12 -2.91
N GLY A 270 21.45 72.15 -4.09
CA GLY A 270 22.92 71.93 -4.16
C GLY A 270 23.34 70.71 -4.97
N SER A 271 22.43 69.96 -5.56
CA SER A 271 22.77 68.85 -6.48
C SER A 271 23.29 69.44 -7.80
N PRO A 272 24.59 69.22 -8.17
CA PRO A 272 25.18 69.82 -9.38
C PRO A 272 24.45 69.36 -10.67
N GLU A 273 23.87 68.20 -10.65
CA GLU A 273 23.17 67.55 -11.79
C GLU A 273 21.86 68.22 -12.13
N LEU A 274 21.17 68.82 -11.15
CA LEU A 274 19.88 69.54 -11.35
C LEU A 274 20.07 70.90 -12.05
N SER A 275 21.24 71.52 -11.93
CA SER A 275 21.59 72.77 -12.59
C SER A 275 22.23 72.57 -13.97
N TRP A 276 22.51 71.31 -14.39
CA TRP A 276 23.15 70.98 -15.61
C TRP A 276 22.14 70.82 -16.77
N SER A 277 22.38 71.47 -17.90
CA SER A 277 21.46 71.43 -19.06
C SER A 277 21.27 70.05 -19.66
N HIS A 278 22.19 69.10 -19.39
CA HIS A 278 22.12 67.71 -19.85
C HIS A 278 21.74 66.72 -18.75
N GLY A 279 21.41 67.17 -17.55
CA GLY A 279 21.10 66.32 -16.38
C GLY A 279 19.95 65.34 -16.66
N TYR A 280 18.95 65.73 -17.40
CA TYR A 280 17.83 64.89 -17.82
C TYR A 280 18.33 63.67 -18.67
N TRP A 281 19.12 63.93 -19.67
CA TRP A 281 19.67 62.86 -20.54
C TRP A 281 20.68 61.96 -19.82
N PHE A 282 21.42 62.53 -18.88
CA PHE A 282 22.34 61.79 -18.03
C PHE A 282 21.59 60.78 -17.12
N SER A 283 20.48 61.18 -16.50
CA SER A 283 19.67 60.27 -15.65
C SER A 283 19.08 59.13 -16.49
N TRP A 284 18.55 59.42 -17.67
CA TRP A 284 18.08 58.39 -18.58
C TRP A 284 19.19 57.43 -19.04
N GLY A 285 20.37 57.96 -19.37
CA GLY A 285 21.54 57.18 -19.72
C GLY A 285 21.96 56.25 -18.57
N LEU A 286 21.95 56.73 -17.33
CA LEU A 286 22.29 55.96 -16.15
C LEU A 286 21.26 54.83 -15.93
N ILE A 287 19.97 55.10 -16.05
CA ILE A 287 18.92 54.08 -15.95
C ILE A 287 19.09 53.00 -17.03
N VAL A 288 19.32 53.36 -18.29
CA VAL A 288 19.48 52.42 -19.39
C VAL A 288 20.72 51.54 -19.18
N VAL A 289 21.88 52.17 -18.88
CA VAL A 289 23.14 51.44 -18.66
C VAL A 289 23.04 50.48 -17.49
N THR A 290 22.46 50.89 -16.36
CA THR A 290 22.31 50.03 -15.18
C THR A 290 21.32 48.90 -15.44
N THR A 291 20.21 49.15 -16.12
CA THR A 291 19.24 48.12 -16.51
C THR A 291 19.85 47.09 -17.45
N ILE A 292 20.59 47.52 -18.46
CA ILE A 292 21.31 46.63 -19.39
C ILE A 292 22.35 45.80 -18.63
N ALA A 293 23.14 46.43 -17.76
CA ALA A 293 24.13 45.72 -16.93
C ALA A 293 23.47 44.64 -16.05
N GLN A 294 22.31 44.92 -15.41
CA GLN A 294 21.55 43.93 -14.63
C GLN A 294 21.04 42.77 -15.51
N LEU A 295 20.48 43.07 -16.69
CA LEU A 295 19.99 42.02 -17.59
C LEU A 295 21.13 41.11 -18.05
N VAL A 296 22.29 41.69 -18.41
CA VAL A 296 23.48 40.93 -18.79
C VAL A 296 23.98 40.07 -17.62
N TYR A 297 23.97 40.63 -16.40
CA TYR A 297 24.37 39.90 -15.20
C TYR A 297 23.46 38.70 -14.96
N PHE A 298 22.13 38.89 -14.95
CA PHE A 298 21.16 37.82 -14.72
C PHE A 298 21.19 36.75 -15.81
N ARG A 299 21.36 37.17 -17.08
CA ARG A 299 21.54 36.24 -18.20
C ARG A 299 22.81 35.38 -18.04
N ARG A 300 23.95 35.97 -17.61
CA ARG A 300 25.18 35.20 -17.33
C ARG A 300 25.00 34.22 -16.16
N LYS A 301 24.16 34.54 -15.24
CA LYS A 301 23.82 33.65 -14.07
C LYS A 301 22.73 32.62 -14.41
N GLN A 302 22.23 32.61 -15.65
CA GLN A 302 21.12 31.72 -16.08
C GLN A 302 19.85 31.88 -15.21
N TRP A 303 19.54 33.10 -14.80
CA TRP A 303 18.30 33.43 -14.11
C TRP A 303 17.21 33.90 -15.06
N ILE A 304 17.58 34.19 -16.30
CA ILE A 304 16.76 34.53 -17.49
C ILE A 304 17.26 33.72 -18.67
#